data_1c50cfb5a14ddf47dfa4a5cd3b16616c
#
_entry.id   1c50cfb5a14ddf47dfa4a5cd3b16616c
#
_cell.length_a   1.000
_cell.length_b   1.000
_cell.length_c   1.000
_cell.angle_alpha   90.00
_cell.angle_beta   90.00
_cell.angle_gamma   90.00
#
_symmetry.space_group_name_H-M   'P 1'
#
loop_
_entity.id
_entity.type
_entity.pdbx_description
1 polymer ?
#
loop_
_entity_poly.entity_id
_entity_poly.type
_entity_poly.pdbx_seq_one_letter_code
_entity_poly.pdbx_strand_id
1 'polypeptide(L)'
;MPKCVVFSERAFISILVETQEKIKTETGGVFLGYRKGDIWYVIESIDPGPNSVFQTAYFEYDQAYINHLINKVSRLYATQLDLIGLWHRHPGSFDSFSGTDDGTNTKYAELDKQGAISALVNIDPQFRLTMYSVTLPLKYEKIKYIVGDSYIPKDLLEKKDGTILQQQMSIPIQQPSVSSTNKFKILATQMAKNQAKPQKASSIPVE
;
A
#
# COMPACT_ATOMS: atom_id res chain seq x y z
N MET A 1 4.59 -21.58 9.52
CA MET A 1 5.37 -20.57 8.80
C MET A 1 5.10 -20.71 7.32
N PRO A 2 4.81 -19.62 6.63
CA PRO A 2 4.54 -19.70 5.19
C PRO A 2 5.81 -20.11 4.44
N LYS A 3 5.64 -20.94 3.42
CA LYS A 3 6.67 -21.27 2.43
C LYS A 3 6.42 -20.56 1.10
N CYS A 4 5.20 -20.06 0.92
CA CYS A 4 4.79 -19.36 -0.28
C CYS A 4 3.76 -18.26 0.07
N VAL A 5 3.84 -17.15 -0.63
CA VAL A 5 2.83 -16.08 -0.59
C VAL A 5 2.18 -15.98 -1.96
N VAL A 6 0.86 -15.90 -1.98
CA VAL A 6 0.08 -15.63 -3.19
C VAL A 6 -0.49 -14.22 -3.10
N PHE A 7 -0.12 -13.37 -4.03
CA PHE A 7 -0.67 -12.02 -4.15
C PHE A 7 -1.87 -12.02 -5.09
N SER A 8 -2.92 -11.31 -4.71
CA SER A 8 -3.91 -10.88 -5.68
C SER A 8 -3.26 -9.92 -6.70
N GLU A 9 -3.79 -9.88 -7.91
CA GLU A 9 -3.32 -8.94 -8.93
C GLU A 9 -3.42 -7.50 -8.44
N ARG A 10 -4.51 -7.17 -7.77
CA ARG A 10 -4.76 -5.85 -7.19
C ARG A 10 -3.72 -5.46 -6.15
N ALA A 11 -3.41 -6.34 -5.21
CA ALA A 11 -2.42 -6.06 -4.16
C ALA A 11 -1.03 -5.84 -4.77
N PHE A 12 -0.66 -6.64 -5.77
CA PHE A 12 0.63 -6.51 -6.42
C PHE A 12 0.74 -5.22 -7.26
N ILE A 13 -0.33 -4.85 -7.99
CA ILE A 13 -0.39 -3.59 -8.75
C ILE A 13 -0.26 -2.39 -7.81
N SER A 14 -0.88 -2.40 -6.63
CA SER A 14 -0.76 -1.32 -5.65
C SER A 14 0.70 -1.09 -5.22
N ILE A 15 1.48 -2.17 -5.01
CA ILE A 15 2.92 -2.08 -4.72
C ILE A 15 3.67 -1.44 -5.88
N LEU A 16 3.39 -1.87 -7.13
CA LEU A 16 4.05 -1.34 -8.32
C LEU A 16 3.80 0.16 -8.49
N VAL A 17 2.54 0.59 -8.35
CA VAL A 17 2.14 2.00 -8.51
C VAL A 17 2.85 2.88 -7.49
N GLU A 18 2.78 2.53 -6.21
CA GLU A 18 3.44 3.28 -5.13
C GLU A 18 4.96 3.32 -5.31
N THR A 19 5.56 2.19 -5.69
CA THR A 19 6.99 2.09 -5.97
C THR A 19 7.43 3.01 -7.11
N GLN A 20 6.63 3.12 -8.17
CA GLN A 20 6.91 3.98 -9.31
C GLN A 20 6.74 5.46 -8.99
N GLU A 21 5.79 5.80 -8.13
CA GLU A 21 5.59 7.19 -7.70
C GLU A 21 6.77 7.69 -6.85
N LYS A 22 7.34 6.84 -5.99
CA LYS A 22 8.36 7.20 -5.01
C LYS A 22 9.78 6.75 -5.41
N ILE A 23 10.21 6.99 -6.64
CA ILE A 23 11.49 6.48 -7.18
C ILE A 23 12.73 6.90 -6.37
N LYS A 24 12.73 8.10 -5.78
CA LYS A 24 13.89 8.69 -5.11
C LYS A 24 13.89 8.54 -3.59
N THR A 25 12.80 8.09 -3.00
CA THR A 25 12.63 8.00 -1.56
C THR A 25 12.27 6.59 -1.14
N GLU A 26 12.44 6.30 0.13
CA GLU A 26 11.81 5.12 0.72
C GLU A 26 10.29 5.25 0.68
N THR A 27 9.62 4.13 0.58
CA THR A 27 8.18 3.99 0.72
C THR A 27 7.84 2.59 1.20
N GLY A 28 6.59 2.32 1.47
CA GLY A 28 6.16 1.01 1.94
C GLY A 28 4.65 0.92 2.04
N GLY A 29 4.18 -0.16 2.63
CA GLY A 29 2.77 -0.38 2.85
C GLY A 29 2.54 -1.62 3.70
N VAL A 30 1.27 -1.95 3.91
CA VAL A 30 0.89 -3.10 4.73
C VAL A 30 0.09 -4.11 3.93
N PHE A 31 0.19 -5.37 4.32
CA PHE A 31 -0.50 -6.48 3.70
C PHE A 31 -1.71 -6.92 4.53
N LEU A 32 -2.86 -6.95 3.88
CA LEU A 32 -4.06 -7.57 4.43
C LEU A 32 -4.35 -8.87 3.69
N GLY A 33 -4.72 -9.91 4.44
CA GLY A 33 -4.96 -11.20 3.83
C GLY A 33 -5.22 -12.32 4.82
N TYR A 34 -4.85 -13.54 4.44
CA TYR A 34 -5.13 -14.74 5.22
C TYR A 34 -3.88 -15.60 5.44
N ARG A 35 -3.77 -16.13 6.66
CA ARG A 35 -2.78 -17.15 7.03
C ARG A 35 -3.41 -18.53 6.89
N LYS A 36 -3.00 -19.32 5.87
CA LYS A 36 -3.52 -20.68 5.65
C LYS A 36 -2.37 -21.69 5.53
N GLY A 37 -1.94 -22.23 6.65
CA GLY A 37 -0.86 -23.23 6.69
C GLY A 37 0.44 -22.70 6.07
N ASP A 38 0.96 -23.43 5.08
CA ASP A 38 2.21 -23.07 4.40
C ASP A 38 2.02 -22.03 3.27
N ILE A 39 0.79 -21.64 2.94
CA ILE A 39 0.47 -20.64 1.93
C ILE A 39 -0.29 -19.49 2.55
N TRP A 40 0.25 -18.29 2.47
CA TRP A 40 -0.44 -17.08 2.89
C TRP A 40 -0.89 -16.27 1.67
N TYR A 41 -2.06 -15.66 1.77
CA TYR A 41 -2.69 -14.93 0.68
C TYR A 41 -2.74 -13.44 1.00
N VAL A 42 -2.05 -12.64 0.21
CA VAL A 42 -2.15 -11.16 0.27
C VAL A 42 -3.25 -10.73 -0.67
N ILE A 43 -4.36 -10.28 -0.11
CA ILE A 43 -5.55 -9.89 -0.87
C ILE A 43 -5.55 -8.39 -1.18
N GLU A 44 -5.10 -7.58 -0.23
CA GLU A 44 -4.98 -6.12 -0.39
C GLU A 44 -3.60 -5.65 0.09
N SER A 45 -3.07 -4.65 -0.60
CA SER A 45 -1.93 -3.86 -0.13
C SER A 45 -2.41 -2.43 0.06
N ILE A 46 -2.19 -1.89 1.25
CA ILE A 46 -2.54 -0.50 1.58
C ILE A 46 -1.26 0.32 1.48
N ASP A 47 -1.34 1.43 0.73
CA ASP A 47 -0.28 2.41 0.61
C ASP A 47 -0.04 3.17 1.92
N PRO A 48 1.07 3.91 2.05
CA PRO A 48 1.44 4.52 3.32
C PRO A 48 0.57 5.71 3.73
N GLY A 49 -0.14 6.32 2.79
CA GLY A 49 -1.03 7.45 3.02
C GLY A 49 -0.44 8.82 2.73
N PRO A 50 -1.31 9.84 2.60
CA PRO A 50 -0.94 11.15 2.06
C PRO A 50 -0.07 12.01 3.00
N ASN A 51 -0.12 11.78 4.32
CA ASN A 51 0.68 12.51 5.29
C ASN A 51 1.93 11.73 5.75
N SER A 52 2.34 10.73 4.99
CA SER A 52 3.55 9.96 5.25
C SER A 52 4.81 10.79 5.04
N VAL A 53 5.87 10.46 5.76
CA VAL A 53 7.18 11.09 5.58
C VAL A 53 8.01 10.23 4.64
N PHE A 54 8.45 10.81 3.53
CA PHE A 54 9.25 10.14 2.51
C PHE A 54 10.61 10.82 2.36
N GLN A 55 11.68 10.12 2.74
CA GLN A 55 13.06 10.57 2.56
C GLN A 55 13.89 9.48 1.88
N THR A 56 15.13 9.80 1.51
CA THR A 56 16.01 8.84 0.82
C THR A 56 16.41 7.66 1.71
N ALA A 57 16.48 7.86 3.03
CA ALA A 57 16.89 6.86 4.00
C ALA A 57 16.01 6.88 5.27
N TYR A 58 14.77 7.31 5.12
CA TYR A 58 13.77 7.32 6.21
C TYR A 58 12.37 7.35 5.63
N PHE A 59 11.50 6.57 6.25
CA PHE A 59 10.10 6.47 5.87
C PHE A 59 9.23 6.30 7.10
N GLU A 60 8.10 7.02 7.15
CA GLU A 60 7.11 6.89 8.21
C GLU A 60 5.71 6.93 7.61
N TYR A 61 4.86 5.99 8.04
CA TYR A 61 3.47 5.87 7.60
C TYR A 61 2.61 7.01 8.15
N ASP A 62 1.59 7.40 7.40
CA ASP A 62 0.41 8.06 7.97
C ASP A 62 -0.40 7.03 8.79
N GLN A 63 -0.07 6.93 10.07
CA GLN A 63 -0.61 5.90 10.95
C GLN A 63 -2.14 5.99 11.08
N ALA A 64 -2.70 7.21 11.06
CA ALA A 64 -4.15 7.41 11.14
C ALA A 64 -4.86 6.88 9.87
N TYR A 65 -4.29 7.18 8.71
CA TYR A 65 -4.78 6.70 7.43
C TYR A 65 -4.73 5.16 7.33
N ILE A 66 -3.57 4.58 7.64
CA ILE A 66 -3.39 3.12 7.60
C ILE A 66 -4.38 2.42 8.53
N ASN A 67 -4.50 2.87 9.78
CA ASN A 67 -5.44 2.27 10.74
C ASN A 67 -6.89 2.39 10.26
N HIS A 68 -7.26 3.54 9.68
CA HIS A 68 -8.59 3.72 9.10
C HIS A 68 -8.85 2.74 7.95
N LEU A 69 -7.92 2.61 7.01
CA LEU A 69 -8.08 1.73 5.85
C LEU A 69 -8.02 0.25 6.22
N ILE A 70 -7.14 -0.17 7.13
CA ILE A 70 -7.13 -1.54 7.64
C ILE A 70 -8.52 -1.91 8.16
N ASN A 71 -9.09 -1.07 9.04
CA ASN A 71 -10.41 -1.32 9.62
C ASN A 71 -11.54 -1.33 8.59
N LYS A 72 -11.46 -0.49 7.56
CA LYS A 72 -12.48 -0.40 6.53
C LYS A 72 -12.39 -1.53 5.52
N VAL A 73 -11.19 -1.75 4.97
CA VAL A 73 -10.95 -2.71 3.88
C VAL A 73 -11.06 -4.14 4.38
N SER A 74 -10.55 -4.44 5.59
CA SER A 74 -10.63 -5.80 6.15
C SER A 74 -12.06 -6.31 6.27
N ARG A 75 -13.02 -5.42 6.55
CA ARG A 75 -14.44 -5.78 6.72
C ARG A 75 -15.22 -5.89 5.42
N LEU A 76 -14.63 -5.47 4.29
CA LEU A 76 -15.29 -5.56 2.99
C LEU A 76 -15.47 -7.02 2.53
N TYR A 77 -14.59 -7.90 2.96
CA TYR A 77 -14.56 -9.30 2.54
C TYR A 77 -15.51 -10.17 3.39
N ALA A 78 -16.06 -11.23 2.79
CA ALA A 78 -16.96 -12.18 3.47
C ALA A 78 -16.30 -12.78 4.71
N THR A 79 -15.05 -13.21 4.58
CA THR A 79 -14.16 -13.48 5.71
C THR A 79 -13.28 -12.24 5.93
N GLN A 80 -13.25 -11.72 7.15
CA GLN A 80 -12.45 -10.53 7.46
C GLN A 80 -10.97 -10.78 7.20
N LEU A 81 -10.31 -9.83 6.55
CA LEU A 81 -8.86 -9.87 6.34
C LEU A 81 -8.11 -9.53 7.62
N ASP A 82 -7.00 -10.20 7.84
CA ASP A 82 -6.04 -9.89 8.89
C ASP A 82 -4.90 -9.00 8.36
N LEU A 83 -4.30 -8.22 9.26
CA LEU A 83 -2.99 -7.62 9.01
C LEU A 83 -1.93 -8.72 9.13
N ILE A 84 -1.32 -9.09 8.00
CA ILE A 84 -0.41 -10.24 7.95
C ILE A 84 1.05 -9.88 7.71
N GLY A 85 1.33 -8.61 7.40
CA GLY A 85 2.69 -8.17 7.15
C GLY A 85 2.80 -6.80 6.52
N LEU A 86 3.95 -6.52 5.99
CA LEU A 86 4.29 -5.22 5.40
C LEU A 86 5.25 -5.38 4.21
N TRP A 87 5.44 -4.31 3.50
CA TRP A 87 6.50 -4.20 2.51
C TRP A 87 7.21 -2.85 2.62
N HIS A 88 8.46 -2.85 2.24
CA HIS A 88 9.32 -1.69 2.27
C HIS A 88 10.10 -1.59 0.96
N ARG A 89 10.29 -0.39 0.46
CA ARG A 89 11.08 -0.12 -0.72
C ARG A 89 12.26 0.76 -0.36
N HIS A 90 13.47 0.28 -0.69
CA HIS A 90 14.70 1.07 -0.60
C HIS A 90 15.03 1.72 -1.94
N PRO A 91 15.41 3.02 -1.98
CA PRO A 91 15.99 3.59 -3.18
C PRO A 91 17.35 2.95 -3.46
N GLY A 92 17.68 2.81 -4.74
CA GLY A 92 18.90 2.10 -5.17
C GLY A 92 18.76 0.58 -5.08
N SER A 93 19.87 -0.12 -4.88
CA SER A 93 19.97 -1.59 -4.95
C SER A 93 20.18 -2.26 -3.60
N PHE A 94 19.82 -1.62 -2.49
CA PHE A 94 19.96 -2.21 -1.17
C PHE A 94 18.96 -3.35 -0.94
N ASP A 95 19.46 -4.57 -0.80
CA ASP A 95 18.67 -5.80 -0.66
C ASP A 95 18.65 -6.35 0.78
N SER A 96 18.90 -5.51 1.79
CA SER A 96 18.88 -5.88 3.20
C SER A 96 18.07 -4.90 4.02
N PHE A 97 17.43 -5.40 5.06
CA PHE A 97 16.74 -4.56 6.04
C PHE A 97 17.74 -3.78 6.89
N SER A 98 17.39 -2.57 7.25
CA SER A 98 18.11 -1.74 8.23
C SER A 98 17.72 -2.12 9.66
N GLY A 99 18.44 -1.61 10.66
CA GLY A 99 18.04 -1.79 12.06
C GLY A 99 16.69 -1.17 12.41
N THR A 100 16.27 -0.12 11.69
CA THR A 100 14.92 0.46 11.83
C THR A 100 13.86 -0.48 11.28
N ASP A 101 14.13 -1.10 10.13
CA ASP A 101 13.24 -2.11 9.53
C ASP A 101 13.12 -3.33 10.44
N ASP A 102 14.22 -3.77 11.05
CA ASP A 102 14.24 -4.86 12.01
C ASP A 102 13.29 -4.59 13.19
N GLY A 103 13.33 -3.37 13.73
CA GLY A 103 12.41 -2.94 14.78
C GLY A 103 10.94 -2.97 14.34
N THR A 104 10.67 -2.54 13.12
CA THR A 104 9.31 -2.57 12.53
C THR A 104 8.88 -4.02 12.26
N ASN A 105 9.71 -4.82 11.62
CA ASN A 105 9.44 -6.23 11.35
C ASN A 105 9.18 -7.04 12.63
N THR A 106 9.92 -6.76 13.69
CA THR A 106 9.71 -7.36 15.02
C THR A 106 8.29 -7.08 15.53
N LYS A 107 7.85 -5.82 15.50
CA LYS A 107 6.50 -5.43 15.94
C LYS A 107 5.41 -6.14 15.13
N TYR A 108 5.59 -6.30 13.83
CA TYR A 108 4.63 -7.04 13.01
C TYR A 108 4.64 -8.54 13.31
N ALA A 109 5.80 -9.13 13.55
CA ALA A 109 5.90 -10.52 13.95
C ALA A 109 5.31 -10.82 15.34
N GLU A 110 5.21 -9.82 16.22
CA GLU A 110 4.56 -9.93 17.54
C GLU A 110 3.02 -10.00 17.45
N LEU A 111 2.42 -9.57 16.33
CA LEU A 111 0.96 -9.53 16.18
C LEU A 111 0.33 -10.92 16.12
N ASP A 112 1.09 -11.94 15.71
CA ASP A 112 0.58 -13.30 15.61
C ASP A 112 1.67 -14.34 15.91
N LYS A 113 1.27 -15.46 16.53
CA LYS A 113 2.20 -16.56 16.87
C LYS A 113 2.89 -17.18 15.66
N GLN A 114 2.30 -17.07 14.48
CA GLN A 114 2.88 -17.52 13.22
C GLN A 114 3.85 -16.47 12.61
N GLY A 115 4.03 -15.35 13.29
CA GLY A 115 4.85 -14.25 12.82
C GLY A 115 4.17 -13.40 11.74
N ALA A 116 4.98 -12.80 10.89
CA ALA A 116 4.55 -11.94 9.79
C ALA A 116 5.24 -12.30 8.47
N ILE A 117 4.77 -11.70 7.39
CA ILE A 117 5.51 -11.64 6.13
C ILE A 117 6.03 -10.23 5.90
N SER A 118 7.21 -10.12 5.31
CA SER A 118 7.78 -8.83 4.92
C SER A 118 8.35 -8.91 3.51
N ALA A 119 8.11 -7.87 2.72
CA ALA A 119 8.70 -7.78 1.40
C ALA A 119 9.66 -6.61 1.31
N LEU A 120 10.79 -6.83 0.67
CA LEU A 120 11.72 -5.78 0.28
C LEU A 120 11.60 -5.57 -1.23
N VAL A 121 11.32 -4.33 -1.63
CA VAL A 121 11.13 -3.95 -3.03
C VAL A 121 12.29 -3.07 -3.48
N ASN A 122 12.80 -3.36 -4.67
CA ASN A 122 13.85 -2.62 -5.34
C ASN A 122 13.50 -2.44 -6.81
N ILE A 123 14.00 -1.36 -7.42
CA ILE A 123 13.78 -1.06 -8.84
C ILE A 123 15.08 -0.88 -9.64
N ASP A 124 16.22 -0.88 -8.99
CA ASP A 124 17.53 -0.69 -9.61
C ASP A 124 18.36 -1.99 -9.52
N PRO A 125 18.88 -2.50 -10.63
CA PRO A 125 18.72 -2.08 -12.03
C PRO A 125 17.36 -2.43 -12.66
N GLN A 126 16.53 -3.23 -11.98
CA GLN A 126 15.20 -3.63 -12.40
C GLN A 126 14.32 -3.92 -11.19
N PHE A 127 13.00 -3.96 -11.41
CA PHE A 127 12.06 -4.30 -10.35
C PHE A 127 12.36 -5.68 -9.77
N ARG A 128 12.50 -5.74 -8.45
CA ARG A 128 12.67 -6.95 -7.66
C ARG A 128 11.80 -6.85 -6.40
N LEU A 129 11.06 -7.91 -6.12
CA LEU A 129 10.38 -8.09 -4.85
C LEU A 129 10.93 -9.36 -4.20
N THR A 130 11.50 -9.23 -3.02
CA THR A 130 11.98 -10.36 -2.22
C THR A 130 11.06 -10.54 -1.03
N MET A 131 10.44 -11.73 -0.93
CA MET A 131 9.56 -12.07 0.18
C MET A 131 10.30 -12.78 1.29
N TYR A 132 9.95 -12.43 2.53
CA TYR A 132 10.46 -13.08 3.73
C TYR A 132 9.29 -13.49 4.65
N SER A 133 9.43 -14.63 5.30
CA SER A 133 8.74 -14.90 6.56
C SER A 133 9.58 -14.34 7.71
N VAL A 134 8.92 -13.73 8.68
CA VAL A 134 9.55 -13.07 9.85
C VAL A 134 9.00 -13.71 11.11
N THR A 135 9.90 -14.21 11.97
CA THR A 135 9.52 -14.85 13.24
C THR A 135 10.33 -14.31 14.40
N LEU A 136 9.91 -14.65 15.61
CA LEU A 136 10.61 -14.33 16.83
C LEU A 136 11.30 -15.56 17.45
N PRO A 137 12.51 -15.42 18.03
CA PRO A 137 13.35 -14.21 17.97
C PRO A 137 13.62 -13.82 16.53
N LEU A 138 13.86 -12.54 16.23
CA LEU A 138 13.88 -12.00 14.87
C LEU A 138 14.73 -12.86 13.91
N LYS A 139 14.05 -13.47 12.97
CA LYS A 139 14.63 -14.31 11.93
C LYS A 139 13.88 -14.10 10.62
N TYR A 140 14.65 -13.93 9.56
CA TYR A 140 14.15 -13.83 8.19
C TYR A 140 14.43 -15.12 7.42
N GLU A 141 13.40 -15.66 6.78
CA GLU A 141 13.56 -16.75 5.82
C GLU A 141 12.99 -16.30 4.47
N LYS A 142 13.80 -16.34 3.40
CA LYS A 142 13.31 -16.06 2.05
C LYS A 142 12.29 -17.11 1.65
N ILE A 143 11.15 -16.66 1.14
CA ILE A 143 10.06 -17.52 0.69
C ILE A 143 9.64 -17.17 -0.73
N LYS A 144 8.98 -18.12 -1.40
CA LYS A 144 8.47 -17.94 -2.75
C LYS A 144 7.22 -17.06 -2.75
N TYR A 145 6.95 -16.38 -3.85
CA TYR A 145 5.67 -15.74 -4.10
C TYR A 145 5.17 -16.01 -5.52
N ILE A 146 3.85 -15.88 -5.69
CA ILE A 146 3.12 -16.02 -6.95
C ILE A 146 2.15 -14.84 -7.02
N VAL A 147 1.88 -14.35 -8.23
CA VAL A 147 0.90 -13.28 -8.46
C VAL A 147 -0.21 -13.80 -9.37
N GLY A 148 -1.46 -13.59 -8.98
CA GLY A 148 -2.62 -13.89 -9.80
C GLY A 148 -3.81 -14.39 -9.01
N ASP A 149 -4.98 -13.81 -9.29
CA ASP A 149 -6.24 -14.15 -8.62
C ASP A 149 -6.66 -15.61 -8.86
N SER A 150 -6.22 -16.22 -9.97
CA SER A 150 -6.48 -17.63 -10.28
C SER A 150 -5.84 -18.61 -9.30
N TYR A 151 -4.83 -18.20 -8.56
CA TYR A 151 -4.16 -19.01 -7.54
C TYR A 151 -4.75 -18.83 -6.14
N ILE A 152 -5.77 -17.97 -6.00
CA ILE A 152 -6.43 -17.68 -4.73
C ILE A 152 -7.78 -18.42 -4.71
N PRO A 153 -8.10 -19.18 -3.64
CA PRO A 153 -9.43 -19.75 -3.47
C PRO A 153 -10.51 -18.67 -3.58
N LYS A 154 -11.56 -18.94 -4.35
CA LYS A 154 -12.59 -17.94 -4.67
C LYS A 154 -13.31 -17.38 -3.43
N ASP A 155 -13.50 -18.22 -2.43
CA ASP A 155 -14.10 -17.84 -1.13
C ASP A 155 -13.28 -16.76 -0.41
N LEU A 156 -11.96 -16.69 -0.63
CA LEU A 156 -11.10 -15.67 -0.05
C LEU A 156 -11.14 -14.32 -0.78
N LEU A 157 -11.64 -14.30 -2.00
CA LEU A 157 -11.86 -13.07 -2.79
C LEU A 157 -13.30 -12.55 -2.66
N GLU A 158 -14.19 -13.33 -2.04
CA GLU A 158 -15.59 -12.98 -1.89
C GLU A 158 -15.75 -11.77 -0.97
N LYS A 159 -16.53 -10.79 -1.44
CA LYS A 159 -16.85 -9.58 -0.67
C LYS A 159 -18.24 -9.72 -0.05
N LYS A 160 -18.42 -9.11 1.12
CA LYS A 160 -19.76 -8.97 1.72
C LYS A 160 -20.64 -8.17 0.76
N ASP A 161 -21.91 -8.60 0.66
CA ASP A 161 -22.94 -7.87 -0.09
C ASP A 161 -22.60 -7.62 -1.58
N GLY A 162 -22.09 -8.66 -2.27
CA GLY A 162 -21.96 -8.62 -3.73
C GLY A 162 -23.24 -8.17 -4.44
N THR A 163 -24.39 -8.39 -3.84
CA THR A 163 -25.71 -7.95 -4.31
C THR A 163 -25.84 -6.42 -4.30
N ILE A 164 -25.33 -5.73 -3.26
CA ILE A 164 -25.37 -4.26 -3.19
C ILE A 164 -24.48 -3.64 -4.26
N LEU A 165 -23.28 -4.20 -4.46
CA LEU A 165 -22.38 -3.73 -5.52
C LEU A 165 -22.96 -3.94 -6.91
N GLN A 166 -23.60 -5.08 -7.17
CA GLN A 166 -24.30 -5.35 -8.43
C GLN A 166 -25.49 -4.43 -8.65
N GLN A 167 -26.27 -4.12 -7.63
CA GLN A 167 -27.36 -3.17 -7.71
C GLN A 167 -26.87 -1.74 -7.97
N GLN A 168 -25.77 -1.31 -7.34
CA GLN A 168 -25.19 0.01 -7.60
C GLN A 168 -24.56 0.13 -8.99
N MET A 169 -23.97 -0.92 -9.54
CA MET A 169 -23.47 -0.95 -10.91
C MET A 169 -24.58 -0.94 -11.95
N SER A 170 -25.81 -1.29 -11.56
CA SER A 170 -27.01 -1.25 -12.43
C SER A 170 -27.68 0.12 -12.45
N ILE A 171 -27.29 1.06 -11.59
CA ILE A 171 -27.80 2.43 -11.62
C ILE A 171 -27.14 3.13 -12.83
N PRO A 172 -27.92 3.61 -13.82
CA PRO A 172 -27.36 4.36 -14.93
C PRO A 172 -26.58 5.56 -14.38
N ILE A 173 -25.31 5.68 -14.74
CA ILE A 173 -24.53 6.87 -14.42
C ILE A 173 -25.22 8.03 -15.14
N GLN A 174 -25.96 8.86 -14.40
CA GLN A 174 -26.49 10.09 -14.96
C GLN A 174 -25.30 10.95 -15.37
N GLN A 175 -25.15 11.17 -16.66
CA GLN A 175 -24.14 12.10 -17.14
C GLN A 175 -24.40 13.46 -16.48
N PRO A 176 -23.37 14.10 -15.89
CA PRO A 176 -23.54 15.40 -15.28
C PRO A 176 -24.11 16.36 -16.32
N SER A 177 -25.18 17.05 -15.96
CA SER A 177 -25.78 18.05 -16.84
C SER A 177 -24.73 19.09 -17.26
N VAL A 178 -24.84 19.63 -18.47
CA VAL A 178 -23.87 20.59 -19.06
C VAL A 178 -23.55 21.77 -18.12
N SER A 179 -24.42 22.09 -17.17
CA SER A 179 -24.20 23.14 -16.16
C SER A 179 -23.10 22.80 -15.13
N SER A 180 -22.86 21.51 -14.86
CA SER A 180 -21.80 21.12 -13.91
C SER A 180 -20.40 21.17 -14.54
N THR A 181 -20.30 20.94 -15.85
CA THR A 181 -19.04 21.03 -16.59
C THR A 181 -18.47 22.47 -16.58
N ASN A 182 -19.35 23.49 -16.59
CA ASN A 182 -18.94 24.88 -16.51
C ASN A 182 -18.41 25.24 -15.10
N LYS A 183 -18.98 24.68 -14.01
CA LYS A 183 -18.48 24.91 -12.67
C LYS A 183 -17.07 24.36 -12.48
N PHE A 184 -16.77 23.16 -12.98
CA PHE A 184 -15.43 22.60 -12.90
C PHE A 184 -14.40 23.38 -13.73
N LYS A 185 -14.76 23.85 -14.93
CA LYS A 185 -13.88 24.73 -15.72
C LYS A 185 -13.58 26.04 -15.02
N ILE A 186 -14.57 26.67 -14.36
CA ILE A 186 -14.39 27.91 -13.62
C ILE A 186 -13.48 27.69 -12.42
N LEU A 187 -13.66 26.58 -11.67
CA LEU A 187 -12.81 26.23 -10.53
C LEU A 187 -11.36 25.98 -10.95
N ALA A 188 -11.13 25.21 -12.01
CA ALA A 188 -9.81 24.94 -12.55
C ALA A 188 -9.10 26.23 -13.01
N THR A 189 -9.83 27.14 -13.65
CA THR A 189 -9.30 28.44 -14.08
C THR A 189 -8.98 29.36 -12.91
N GLN A 190 -9.76 29.33 -11.82
CA GLN A 190 -9.47 30.08 -10.60
C GLN A 190 -8.26 29.54 -9.84
N MET A 191 -8.11 28.21 -9.75
CA MET A 191 -6.94 27.59 -9.14
C MET A 191 -5.65 27.91 -9.91
N ALA A 192 -5.66 27.86 -11.23
CA ALA A 192 -4.51 28.25 -12.06
C ALA A 192 -4.12 29.71 -11.92
N LYS A 193 -5.10 30.64 -11.77
CA LYS A 193 -4.83 32.07 -11.51
C LYS A 193 -4.25 32.34 -10.13
N ASN A 194 -4.61 31.55 -9.12
CA ASN A 194 -4.07 31.70 -7.77
C ASN A 194 -2.64 31.19 -7.64
N GLN A 195 -2.22 30.23 -8.46
CA GLN A 195 -0.84 29.75 -8.52
C GLN A 195 0.11 30.70 -9.29
N ALA A 196 -0.41 31.58 -10.12
CA ALA A 196 0.35 32.51 -10.96
C ALA A 196 0.70 33.85 -10.28
N LYS A 197 0.37 34.06 -9.01
CA LYS A 197 0.77 35.30 -8.29
C LYS A 197 2.22 35.15 -7.81
N PRO A 198 3.17 36.01 -8.28
CA PRO A 198 4.55 35.97 -7.81
C PRO A 198 4.59 36.34 -6.32
N GLN A 199 5.24 35.51 -5.51
CA GLN A 199 5.61 35.86 -4.14
C GLN A 199 6.59 37.07 -4.21
N LYS A 200 6.19 38.19 -3.62
CA LYS A 200 7.11 39.32 -3.41
C LYS A 200 8.24 38.85 -2.50
N ALA A 201 9.44 38.87 -3.06
CA ALA A 201 10.66 38.70 -2.27
C ALA A 201 10.73 39.82 -1.20
N SER A 202 10.73 39.42 0.07
CA SER A 202 11.05 40.33 1.17
C SER A 202 12.55 40.56 1.17
N SER A 203 12.99 41.78 0.84
CA SER A 203 14.34 42.25 1.03
C SER A 203 14.66 42.31 2.51
N ILE A 204 15.66 41.55 2.94
CA ILE A 204 16.29 41.66 4.26
C ILE A 204 17.28 42.85 4.20
N PRO A 205 17.22 43.83 5.11
CA PRO A 205 18.28 44.84 5.21
C PRO A 205 19.53 44.20 5.81
N VAL A 206 20.66 44.43 5.17
CA VAL A 206 22.00 44.16 5.71
C VAL A 206 22.40 45.36 6.56
N GLU A 207 22.59 45.16 7.85
CA GLU A 207 23.49 45.93 8.69
C GLU A 207 24.69 45.08 9.11
#